data_951f30ddfac18040f74123403021e7af
#
_entry.id   951f30ddfac18040f74123403021e7af
#
_cell.length_a   1.000
_cell.length_b   1.000
_cell.length_c   1.000
_cell.angle_alpha   90.00
_cell.angle_beta   90.00
_cell.angle_gamma   90.00
#
_symmetry.space_group_name_H-M   'P 1'
#
loop_
_entity.id
_entity.type
_entity.pdbx_description
1 polymer ?
#
loop_
_entity_poly.entity_id
_entity_poly.type
_entity_poly.pdbx_seq_one_letter_code
_entity_poly.pdbx_strand_id
1 'polypeptide(L)'
;NPVKRTFASLFLVFCSLIILFLYLYKYHKKFSYFIDKFLIVNMFLIKDIYLNMQLYKLFLVMDIMLKSNYEFHKAFISSKLLLKNKYLLDKMHLIDNLLQNGKSINDSFFKTQIFDDIVLNLINTGEVSNSLCITIEEIKKIYKNRFNDKMNLLTSLIQPIFLIVIMGLILWIVLAIFMPIWVMGNMIKV
;
A
#
# COMPACT_ATOMS: atom_id res chain seq x y z
N ASN A 1 -20.68 -44.62 10.65
CA ASN A 1 -19.77 -43.83 11.51
C ASN A 1 -20.33 -42.41 11.68
N PRO A 2 -20.91 -42.09 12.83
CA PRO A 2 -21.54 -40.77 13.08
C PRO A 2 -20.55 -39.63 12.90
N VAL A 3 -19.29 -39.81 13.23
CA VAL A 3 -18.21 -38.83 13.12
C VAL A 3 -17.96 -38.38 11.66
N LYS A 4 -18.03 -39.33 10.70
CA LYS A 4 -17.89 -38.98 9.27
C LYS A 4 -19.07 -38.17 8.74
N ARG A 5 -20.28 -38.38 9.26
CA ARG A 5 -21.49 -37.62 8.90
C ARG A 5 -21.45 -36.20 9.45
N THR A 6 -20.94 -36.00 10.67
CA THR A 6 -20.77 -34.66 11.26
C THR A 6 -19.69 -33.85 10.56
N PHE A 7 -18.57 -34.48 10.16
CA PHE A 7 -17.54 -33.82 9.35
C PHE A 7 -18.06 -33.42 7.95
N ALA A 8 -18.84 -34.30 7.32
CA ALA A 8 -19.45 -34.01 6.02
C ALA A 8 -20.48 -32.88 6.12
N SER A 9 -21.31 -32.83 7.20
CA SER A 9 -22.28 -31.75 7.40
C SER A 9 -21.58 -30.41 7.71
N LEU A 10 -20.50 -30.41 8.47
CA LEU A 10 -19.69 -29.20 8.74
C LEU A 10 -19.01 -28.68 7.46
N PHE A 11 -18.53 -29.58 6.61
CA PHE A 11 -17.97 -29.21 5.30
C PHE A 11 -19.04 -28.62 4.38
N LEU A 12 -20.24 -29.20 4.36
CA LEU A 12 -21.38 -28.66 3.61
C LEU A 12 -21.84 -27.29 4.11
N VAL A 13 -21.84 -27.05 5.43
CA VAL A 13 -22.14 -25.73 6.02
C VAL A 13 -21.07 -24.72 5.61
N PHE A 14 -19.81 -25.08 5.62
CA PHE A 14 -18.74 -24.21 5.17
C PHE A 14 -18.83 -23.88 3.68
N CYS A 15 -19.09 -24.86 2.85
CA CYS A 15 -19.37 -24.65 1.42
C CYS A 15 -20.63 -23.78 1.21
N SER A 16 -21.68 -23.98 2.02
CA SER A 16 -22.89 -23.15 2.00
C SER A 16 -22.61 -21.71 2.40
N LEU A 17 -21.75 -21.44 3.40
CA LEU A 17 -21.33 -20.10 3.79
C LEU A 17 -20.51 -19.41 2.70
N ILE A 18 -19.62 -20.16 2.04
CA ILE A 18 -18.86 -19.63 0.89
C ILE A 18 -19.82 -19.31 -0.27
N ILE A 19 -20.77 -20.19 -0.57
CA ILE A 19 -21.75 -19.97 -1.63
C ILE A 19 -22.66 -18.79 -1.26
N LEU A 20 -23.08 -18.67 0.00
CA LEU A 20 -23.86 -17.53 0.49
C LEU A 20 -23.08 -16.23 0.38
N PHE A 21 -21.79 -16.25 0.71
CA PHE A 21 -20.90 -15.10 0.57
C PHE A 21 -20.76 -14.68 -0.91
N LEU A 22 -20.54 -15.65 -1.81
CA LEU A 22 -20.47 -15.39 -3.24
C LEU A 22 -21.83 -14.91 -3.80
N TYR A 23 -22.93 -15.43 -3.28
CA TYR A 23 -24.28 -15.01 -3.64
C TYR A 23 -24.55 -13.57 -3.17
N LEU A 24 -24.20 -13.21 -1.92
CA LEU A 24 -24.31 -11.86 -1.38
C LEU A 24 -23.40 -10.88 -2.15
N TYR A 25 -22.20 -11.30 -2.51
CA TYR A 25 -21.29 -10.51 -3.34
C TYR A 25 -21.91 -10.21 -4.73
N LYS A 26 -22.55 -11.21 -5.34
CA LYS A 26 -23.13 -11.08 -6.69
C LYS A 26 -24.47 -10.34 -6.70
N TYR A 27 -25.31 -10.50 -5.67
CA TYR A 27 -26.67 -9.97 -5.65
C TYR A 27 -26.85 -8.67 -4.86
N HIS A 28 -26.06 -8.44 -3.80
CA HIS A 28 -26.15 -7.23 -2.98
C HIS A 28 -25.18 -6.16 -3.47
N LYS A 29 -25.65 -5.22 -4.28
CA LYS A 29 -24.86 -4.08 -4.80
C LYS A 29 -24.14 -3.27 -3.70
N LYS A 30 -24.72 -3.13 -2.50
CA LYS A 30 -24.09 -2.45 -1.37
C LYS A 30 -22.92 -3.23 -0.78
N PHE A 31 -23.00 -4.56 -0.73
CA PHE A 31 -21.95 -5.43 -0.22
C PHE A 31 -20.79 -5.56 -1.22
N SER A 32 -21.13 -5.72 -2.49
CA SER A 32 -20.16 -5.64 -3.59
C SER A 32 -19.43 -4.30 -3.60
N TYR A 33 -20.16 -3.18 -3.48
CA TYR A 33 -19.58 -1.84 -3.42
C TYR A 33 -18.62 -1.66 -2.22
N PHE A 34 -18.94 -2.23 -1.05
CA PHE A 34 -18.06 -2.18 0.12
C PHE A 34 -16.77 -2.97 -0.10
N ILE A 35 -16.88 -4.17 -0.67
CA ILE A 35 -15.71 -5.01 -1.01
C ILE A 35 -14.90 -4.39 -2.14
N ASP A 36 -15.54 -3.89 -3.19
CA ASP A 36 -14.87 -3.22 -4.29
C ASP A 36 -14.15 -1.96 -3.82
N LYS A 37 -14.79 -1.17 -2.94
CA LYS A 37 -14.16 -0.01 -2.30
C LYS A 37 -12.96 -0.42 -1.45
N PHE A 38 -13.05 -1.51 -0.69
CA PHE A 38 -11.95 -2.03 0.12
C PHE A 38 -10.78 -2.54 -0.74
N LEU A 39 -11.08 -3.24 -1.84
CA LEU A 39 -10.06 -3.70 -2.80
C LEU A 39 -9.41 -2.54 -3.57
N ILE A 40 -10.19 -1.55 -4.00
CA ILE A 40 -9.68 -0.37 -4.70
C ILE A 40 -8.79 0.46 -3.77
N VAL A 41 -9.19 0.65 -2.51
CA VAL A 41 -8.40 1.37 -1.50
C VAL A 41 -7.08 0.64 -1.25
N ASN A 42 -7.08 -0.69 -1.15
CA ASN A 42 -5.85 -1.46 -0.94
C ASN A 42 -4.91 -1.46 -2.15
N MET A 43 -5.43 -1.56 -3.37
CA MET A 43 -4.61 -1.44 -4.58
C MET A 43 -4.04 -0.02 -4.75
N PHE A 44 -4.80 1.01 -4.43
CA PHE A 44 -4.35 2.40 -4.44
C PHE A 44 -3.26 2.64 -3.38
N LEU A 45 -3.41 2.08 -2.16
CA LEU A 45 -2.41 2.16 -1.10
C LEU A 45 -1.08 1.52 -1.51
N ILE A 46 -1.10 0.34 -2.13
CA ILE A 46 0.13 -0.35 -2.56
C ILE A 46 0.89 0.47 -3.61
N LYS A 47 0.19 1.08 -4.56
CA LYS A 47 0.78 1.98 -5.55
C LYS A 47 1.45 3.18 -4.90
N ASP A 48 0.76 3.83 -3.95
CA ASP A 48 1.27 4.99 -3.22
C ASP A 48 2.48 4.62 -2.35
N ILE A 49 2.43 3.49 -1.65
CA ILE A 49 3.55 2.97 -0.85
C ILE A 49 4.77 2.77 -1.75
N TYR A 50 4.59 2.11 -2.88
CA TYR A 50 5.66 1.84 -3.83
C TYR A 50 6.26 3.12 -4.41
N LEU A 51 5.42 4.07 -4.82
CA LEU A 51 5.85 5.37 -5.36
C LEU A 51 6.66 6.15 -4.31
N ASN A 52 6.10 6.32 -3.09
CA ASN A 52 6.79 7.05 -2.03
C ASN A 52 8.11 6.37 -1.64
N MET A 53 8.17 5.04 -1.62
CA MET A 53 9.40 4.29 -1.38
C MET A 53 10.47 4.55 -2.46
N GLN A 54 10.09 4.56 -3.74
CA GLN A 54 11.03 4.83 -4.83
C GLN A 54 11.55 6.26 -4.77
N LEU A 55 10.69 7.24 -4.53
CA LEU A 55 11.07 8.64 -4.39
C LEU A 55 11.92 8.87 -3.13
N TYR A 56 11.57 8.23 -2.00
CA TYR A 56 12.42 8.26 -0.81
C TYR A 56 13.85 7.77 -1.11
N LYS A 57 14.00 6.64 -1.83
CA LYS A 57 15.32 6.12 -2.22
C LYS A 57 16.10 7.09 -3.12
N LEU A 58 15.43 7.71 -4.08
CA LEU A 58 16.01 8.71 -4.95
C LEU A 58 16.60 9.87 -4.13
N PHE A 59 15.77 10.50 -3.29
CA PHE A 59 16.18 11.64 -2.48
C PHE A 59 17.16 11.27 -1.36
N LEU A 60 17.11 10.03 -0.86
CA LEU A 60 18.11 9.54 0.10
C LEU A 60 19.52 9.53 -0.47
N VAL A 61 19.68 9.01 -1.69
CA VAL A 61 21.00 8.97 -2.32
C VAL A 61 21.44 10.35 -2.74
N MET A 62 20.53 11.19 -3.24
CA MET A 62 20.83 12.60 -3.52
C MET A 62 21.35 13.33 -2.27
N ASP A 63 20.65 13.18 -1.13
CA ASP A 63 21.07 13.78 0.14
C ASP A 63 22.47 13.35 0.57
N ILE A 64 22.77 12.05 0.52
CA ILE A 64 24.09 11.52 0.85
C ILE A 64 25.18 12.11 -0.06
N MET A 65 24.93 12.17 -1.36
CA MET A 65 25.89 12.68 -2.32
C MET A 65 26.12 14.19 -2.19
N LEU A 66 25.04 14.96 -2.01
CA LEU A 66 25.14 16.41 -1.80
C LEU A 66 25.90 16.74 -0.51
N LYS A 67 25.67 16.00 0.58
CA LYS A 67 26.44 16.13 1.82
C LYS A 67 27.92 15.76 1.67
N SER A 68 28.22 14.94 0.67
CA SER A 68 29.59 14.59 0.27
C SER A 68 30.19 15.58 -0.75
N ASN A 69 29.58 16.75 -0.90
CA ASN A 69 29.99 17.81 -1.85
C ASN A 69 29.96 17.41 -3.34
N TYR A 70 29.15 16.43 -3.71
CA TYR A 70 28.90 16.17 -5.13
C TYR A 70 27.99 17.24 -5.71
N GLU A 71 28.20 17.56 -6.98
CA GLU A 71 27.35 18.43 -7.76
C GLU A 71 25.93 17.85 -7.89
N PHE A 72 24.91 18.72 -7.87
CA PHE A 72 23.50 18.31 -7.93
C PHE A 72 23.19 17.36 -9.10
N HIS A 73 23.65 17.70 -10.30
CA HIS A 73 23.39 16.89 -11.49
C HIS A 73 24.01 15.49 -11.39
N LYS A 74 25.23 15.37 -10.85
CA LYS A 74 25.89 14.07 -10.62
C LYS A 74 25.17 13.25 -9.56
N ALA A 75 24.73 13.89 -8.49
CA ALA A 75 23.93 13.27 -7.43
C ALA A 75 22.58 12.74 -7.98
N PHE A 76 21.93 13.56 -8.82
CA PHE A 76 20.68 13.17 -9.48
C PHE A 76 20.85 11.96 -10.41
N ILE A 77 21.84 11.96 -11.29
CA ILE A 77 22.12 10.85 -12.21
C ILE A 77 22.37 9.55 -11.44
N SER A 78 23.19 9.60 -10.40
CA SER A 78 23.51 8.41 -9.60
C SER A 78 22.28 7.89 -8.85
N SER A 79 21.44 8.78 -8.33
CA SER A 79 20.23 8.40 -7.60
C SER A 79 19.17 7.76 -8.49
N LYS A 80 18.99 8.23 -9.74
CA LYS A 80 18.01 7.65 -10.68
C LYS A 80 18.32 6.19 -11.05
N LEU A 81 19.58 5.74 -10.99
CA LEU A 81 19.97 4.35 -11.26
C LEU A 81 19.36 3.34 -10.28
N LEU A 82 18.92 3.79 -9.11
CA LEU A 82 18.27 2.94 -8.10
C LEU A 82 16.79 2.70 -8.38
N LEU A 83 16.20 3.45 -9.29
CA LEU A 83 14.80 3.32 -9.63
C LEU A 83 14.56 2.07 -10.46
N LYS A 84 13.62 1.23 -10.02
CA LYS A 84 13.24 0.02 -10.74
C LYS A 84 12.00 0.21 -11.62
N ASN A 85 11.24 1.27 -11.41
CA ASN A 85 10.00 1.53 -12.12
C ASN A 85 10.31 2.30 -13.41
N LYS A 86 9.95 1.71 -14.57
CA LYS A 86 10.18 2.30 -15.89
C LYS A 86 9.51 3.68 -16.06
N TYR A 87 8.26 3.81 -15.59
CA TYR A 87 7.55 5.09 -15.68
C TYR A 87 8.27 6.21 -14.91
N LEU A 88 8.74 5.93 -13.67
CA LEU A 88 9.53 6.88 -12.91
C LEU A 88 10.87 7.17 -13.60
N LEU A 89 11.51 6.16 -14.15
CA LEU A 89 12.77 6.27 -14.84
C LEU A 89 12.65 7.19 -16.07
N ASP A 90 11.58 7.04 -16.86
CA ASP A 90 11.31 7.90 -18.02
C ASP A 90 11.10 9.35 -17.59
N LYS A 91 10.40 9.58 -16.47
CA LYS A 91 10.22 10.93 -15.92
C LYS A 91 11.53 11.53 -15.39
N MET A 92 12.40 10.72 -14.78
CA MET A 92 13.72 11.17 -14.35
C MET A 92 14.65 11.43 -15.56
N HIS A 93 14.51 10.69 -16.63
CA HIS A 93 15.20 11.00 -17.89
C HIS A 93 14.74 12.34 -18.49
N LEU A 94 13.44 12.67 -18.36
CA LEU A 94 12.94 13.98 -18.78
C LEU A 94 13.60 15.11 -17.97
N ILE A 95 13.71 14.96 -16.65
CA ILE A 95 14.42 15.94 -15.81
C ILE A 95 15.87 16.07 -16.25
N ASP A 96 16.58 14.97 -16.41
CA ASP A 96 17.98 14.95 -16.83
C ASP A 96 18.21 15.72 -18.14
N ASN A 97 17.40 15.43 -19.13
CA ASN A 97 17.45 16.12 -20.43
C ASN A 97 17.18 17.64 -20.31
N LEU A 98 16.24 18.03 -19.46
CA LEU A 98 15.94 19.45 -19.23
C LEU A 98 17.08 20.17 -18.52
N LEU A 99 17.68 19.55 -17.51
CA LEU A 99 18.86 20.07 -16.80
C LEU A 99 20.06 20.23 -17.73
N GLN A 100 20.33 19.24 -18.60
CA GLN A 100 21.40 19.32 -19.60
C GLN A 100 21.17 20.44 -20.62
N ASN A 101 19.91 20.79 -20.90
CA ASN A 101 19.54 21.91 -21.77
C ASN A 101 19.51 23.26 -21.02
N GLY A 102 20.05 23.34 -19.81
CA GLY A 102 20.15 24.56 -19.02
C GLY A 102 18.84 25.10 -18.44
N LYS A 103 17.81 24.25 -18.34
CA LYS A 103 16.57 24.61 -17.61
C LYS A 103 16.82 24.60 -16.11
N SER A 104 16.05 25.44 -15.38
CA SER A 104 16.08 25.47 -13.91
C SER A 104 15.71 24.10 -13.35
N ILE A 105 16.17 23.82 -12.15
CA ILE A 105 15.84 22.58 -11.45
C ILE A 105 14.33 22.53 -11.20
N ASN A 106 13.76 23.60 -10.70
CA ASN A 106 12.33 23.69 -10.44
C ASN A 106 11.49 23.45 -11.70
N ASP A 107 11.79 24.08 -12.83
CA ASP A 107 11.06 23.90 -14.09
C ASP A 107 11.17 22.43 -14.58
N SER A 108 12.33 21.83 -14.41
CA SER A 108 12.59 20.46 -14.83
C SER A 108 11.74 19.45 -14.03
N PHE A 109 11.65 19.66 -12.73
CA PHE A 109 10.80 18.83 -11.86
C PHE A 109 9.31 19.06 -12.09
N PHE A 110 8.89 20.33 -12.25
CA PHE A 110 7.50 20.70 -12.51
C PHE A 110 6.94 20.01 -13.77
N LYS A 111 7.71 19.94 -14.86
CA LYS A 111 7.29 19.34 -16.12
C LYS A 111 6.99 17.84 -16.02
N THR A 112 7.47 17.15 -15.02
CA THR A 112 7.19 15.72 -14.84
C THR A 112 5.79 15.43 -14.33
N GLN A 113 5.17 16.38 -13.62
CA GLN A 113 3.85 16.24 -12.99
C GLN A 113 3.75 15.08 -11.99
N ILE A 114 4.89 14.67 -11.41
CA ILE A 114 4.94 13.65 -10.36
C ILE A 114 4.97 14.27 -8.97
N PHE A 115 5.60 15.43 -8.88
CA PHE A 115 5.85 16.11 -7.63
C PHE A 115 4.72 17.07 -7.29
N ASP A 116 4.35 17.10 -6.03
CA ASP A 116 3.34 18.02 -5.51
C ASP A 116 3.94 19.42 -5.23
N ASP A 117 3.06 20.40 -5.02
CA ASP A 117 3.44 21.80 -4.84
C ASP A 117 4.40 22.01 -3.66
N ILE A 118 4.27 21.21 -2.58
CA ILE A 118 5.16 21.29 -1.42
C ILE A 118 6.61 20.99 -1.84
N VAL A 119 6.81 19.90 -2.57
CA VAL A 119 8.13 19.48 -3.05
C VAL A 119 8.68 20.48 -4.07
N LEU A 120 7.85 20.96 -4.99
CA LEU A 120 8.26 21.95 -5.98
C LEU A 120 8.66 23.28 -5.35
N ASN A 121 7.91 23.75 -4.35
CA ASN A 121 8.26 24.97 -3.60
C ASN A 121 9.58 24.81 -2.81
N LEU A 122 9.83 23.64 -2.22
CA LEU A 122 11.11 23.35 -1.57
C LEU A 122 12.26 23.37 -2.59
N ILE A 123 12.10 22.73 -3.75
CA ILE A 123 13.11 22.76 -4.81
C ILE A 123 13.39 24.18 -5.27
N ASN A 124 12.35 24.96 -5.52
CA ASN A 124 12.49 26.35 -5.94
C ASN A 124 13.23 27.18 -4.89
N THR A 125 12.84 27.04 -3.61
CA THR A 125 13.52 27.73 -2.50
C THR A 125 14.99 27.33 -2.42
N GLY A 126 15.30 26.03 -2.53
CA GLY A 126 16.68 25.52 -2.49
C GLY A 126 17.52 25.99 -3.67
N GLU A 127 16.92 26.11 -4.86
CA GLU A 127 17.58 26.60 -6.06
C GLU A 127 17.92 28.09 -5.92
N VAL A 128 16.93 28.91 -5.54
CA VAL A 128 17.10 30.37 -5.40
C VAL A 128 18.07 30.73 -4.28
N SER A 129 18.01 30.03 -3.14
CA SER A 129 18.86 30.28 -1.98
C SER A 129 20.20 29.56 -2.02
N ASN A 130 20.49 28.81 -3.08
CA ASN A 130 21.68 27.95 -3.20
C ASN A 130 21.85 26.97 -2.03
N SER A 131 20.73 26.49 -1.48
CA SER A 131 20.65 25.60 -0.32
C SER A 131 20.05 24.23 -0.64
N LEU A 132 20.29 23.71 -1.86
CA LEU A 132 19.74 22.46 -2.34
C LEU A 132 20.04 21.26 -1.43
N CYS A 133 21.17 21.24 -0.74
CA CYS A 133 21.53 20.18 0.19
C CYS A 133 20.50 20.08 1.35
N ILE A 134 20.10 21.23 1.90
CA ILE A 134 19.13 21.29 3.00
C ILE A 134 17.74 20.91 2.49
N THR A 135 17.32 21.47 1.36
CA THR A 135 16.00 21.21 0.80
C THR A 135 15.80 19.76 0.34
N ILE A 136 16.83 19.14 -0.22
CA ILE A 136 16.79 17.70 -0.59
C ILE A 136 16.67 16.83 0.66
N GLU A 137 17.35 17.19 1.76
CA GLU A 137 17.15 16.51 3.04
C GLU A 137 15.70 16.59 3.54
N GLU A 138 15.09 17.77 3.46
CA GLU A 138 13.67 17.93 3.84
C GLU A 138 12.72 17.13 2.93
N ILE A 139 12.95 17.15 1.63
CA ILE A 139 12.15 16.36 0.67
C ILE A 139 12.29 14.86 0.95
N LYS A 140 13.50 14.39 1.26
CA LYS A 140 13.73 13.00 1.70
C LYS A 140 12.90 12.65 2.94
N LYS A 141 12.85 13.54 3.95
CA LYS A 141 12.03 13.35 5.17
C LYS A 141 10.54 13.27 4.84
N ILE A 142 10.05 14.14 3.94
CA ILE A 142 8.66 14.13 3.48
C ILE A 142 8.30 12.76 2.88
N TYR A 143 9.08 12.26 1.91
CA TYR A 143 8.79 10.97 1.29
C TYR A 143 8.96 9.79 2.24
N LYS A 144 9.90 9.84 3.18
CA LYS A 144 10.03 8.86 4.25
C LYS A 144 8.78 8.80 5.13
N ASN A 145 8.29 9.96 5.57
CA ASN A 145 7.09 10.05 6.40
C ASN A 145 5.86 9.56 5.64
N ARG A 146 5.65 9.99 4.40
CA ARG A 146 4.56 9.52 3.54
C ARG A 146 4.59 8.00 3.34
N PHE A 147 5.76 7.43 3.14
CA PHE A 147 5.93 5.98 3.06
C PHE A 147 5.54 5.29 4.38
N ASN A 148 6.05 5.78 5.51
CA ASN A 148 5.75 5.24 6.83
C ASN A 148 4.25 5.35 7.18
N ASP A 149 3.62 6.48 6.90
CA ASP A 149 2.20 6.71 7.15
C ASP A 149 1.33 5.73 6.36
N LYS A 150 1.64 5.52 5.08
CA LYS A 150 0.94 4.54 4.23
C LYS A 150 1.20 3.11 4.69
N MET A 151 2.41 2.77 5.14
CA MET A 151 2.73 1.48 5.73
C MET A 151 1.98 1.25 7.04
N ASN A 152 1.90 2.24 7.92
CA ASN A 152 1.13 2.18 9.16
C ASN A 152 -0.36 1.96 8.88
N LEU A 153 -0.93 2.66 7.90
CA LEU A 153 -2.30 2.43 7.45
C LEU A 153 -2.51 0.99 6.96
N LEU A 154 -1.60 0.45 6.16
CA LEU A 154 -1.67 -0.93 5.70
C LEU A 154 -1.63 -1.91 6.89
N THR A 155 -0.70 -1.69 7.83
CA THR A 155 -0.55 -2.53 9.03
C THR A 155 -1.79 -2.47 9.92
N SER A 156 -2.39 -1.30 10.09
CA SER A 156 -3.61 -1.14 10.90
C SER A 156 -4.82 -1.89 10.33
N LEU A 157 -4.85 -2.12 9.01
CA LEU A 157 -5.90 -2.92 8.36
C LEU A 157 -5.74 -4.43 8.59
N ILE A 158 -4.54 -4.90 8.93
CA ILE A 158 -4.28 -6.33 9.19
C ILE A 158 -5.01 -6.77 10.46
N GLN A 159 -5.04 -5.94 11.51
CA GLN A 159 -5.65 -6.28 12.80
C GLN A 159 -7.15 -6.64 12.69
N PRO A 160 -8.02 -5.83 12.05
CA PRO A 160 -9.44 -6.20 11.88
C PRO A 160 -9.62 -7.49 11.06
N ILE A 161 -8.79 -7.70 10.02
CA ILE A 161 -8.86 -8.91 9.21
C ILE A 161 -8.55 -10.15 10.06
N PHE A 162 -7.49 -10.09 10.86
CA PHE A 162 -7.10 -11.18 11.77
C PHE A 162 -8.20 -11.49 12.79
N LEU A 163 -8.85 -10.44 13.31
CA LEU A 163 -9.95 -10.57 14.27
C LEU A 163 -11.15 -11.30 13.65
N ILE A 164 -11.52 -10.96 12.42
CA ILE A 164 -12.60 -11.64 11.68
C ILE A 164 -12.27 -13.11 11.45
N VAL A 165 -11.03 -13.44 11.08
CA VAL A 165 -10.59 -14.83 10.87
C VAL A 165 -10.67 -15.63 12.18
N ILE A 166 -10.18 -15.05 13.30
CA ILE A 166 -10.23 -15.71 14.61
C ILE A 166 -11.69 -15.90 15.07
N MET A 167 -12.55 -14.89 14.91
CA MET A 167 -13.98 -15.01 15.23
C MET A 167 -14.65 -16.12 14.42
N GLY A 168 -14.32 -16.24 13.13
CA GLY A 168 -14.80 -17.31 12.27
C GLY A 168 -14.37 -18.70 12.76
N LEU A 169 -13.11 -18.84 13.17
CA LEU A 169 -12.58 -20.09 13.75
C LEU A 169 -13.27 -20.46 15.07
N ILE A 170 -13.45 -19.48 15.96
CA ILE A 170 -14.15 -19.69 17.24
C ILE A 170 -15.59 -20.12 16.98
N LEU A 171 -16.32 -19.42 16.12
CA LEU A 171 -17.68 -19.78 15.73
C LEU A 171 -17.74 -21.21 15.18
N TRP A 172 -16.78 -21.58 14.35
CA TRP A 172 -16.66 -22.94 13.80
C TRP A 172 -16.52 -24.00 14.91
N ILE A 173 -15.63 -23.77 15.89
CA ILE A 173 -15.41 -24.67 17.01
C ILE A 173 -16.67 -24.79 17.87
N VAL A 174 -17.31 -23.67 18.18
CA VAL A 174 -18.55 -23.63 18.96
C VAL A 174 -19.64 -24.45 18.28
N LEU A 175 -19.87 -24.24 16.99
CA LEU A 175 -20.85 -25.03 16.23
C LEU A 175 -20.50 -26.51 16.19
N ALA A 176 -19.23 -26.87 16.08
CA ALA A 176 -18.78 -28.26 16.08
C ALA A 176 -19.06 -28.98 17.40
N ILE A 177 -19.02 -28.27 18.53
CA ILE A 177 -19.32 -28.82 19.85
C ILE A 177 -20.83 -28.86 20.15
N PHE A 178 -21.55 -27.79 19.82
CA PHE A 178 -22.97 -27.67 20.14
C PHE A 178 -23.88 -28.52 19.25
N MET A 179 -23.49 -28.75 17.98
CA MET A 179 -24.33 -29.53 17.05
C MET A 179 -24.59 -30.96 17.51
N PRO A 180 -23.57 -31.75 17.98
CA PRO A 180 -23.82 -33.10 18.51
C PRO A 180 -24.69 -33.10 19.78
N ILE A 181 -24.54 -32.10 20.66
CA ILE A 181 -25.30 -31.98 21.90
C ILE A 181 -26.77 -31.74 21.60
N TRP A 182 -27.07 -30.88 20.64
CA TRP A 182 -28.47 -30.60 20.20
C TRP A 182 -29.14 -31.84 19.61
N VAL A 183 -28.42 -32.61 18.80
CA VAL A 183 -28.95 -33.85 18.21
C VAL A 183 -29.24 -34.89 19.28
N MET A 184 -28.36 -35.03 20.29
CA MET A 184 -28.60 -35.95 21.45
C MET A 184 -29.78 -35.50 22.31
N GLY A 185 -29.95 -34.20 22.54
CA GLY A 185 -31.08 -33.67 23.30
C GLY A 185 -32.45 -33.93 22.66
N ASN A 186 -32.53 -34.00 21.34
CA ASN A 186 -33.74 -34.34 20.62
C ASN A 186 -34.07 -35.84 20.59
N MET A 187 -33.06 -36.72 20.76
CA MET A 187 -33.28 -38.17 20.84
C MET A 187 -33.82 -38.64 22.21
N ILE A 188 -33.67 -37.83 23.28
CA ILE A 188 -34.12 -38.16 24.62
C ILE A 188 -35.62 -37.81 24.79
N LYS A 189 -36.24 -37.07 23.88
CA LYS A 189 -37.63 -36.66 23.90
C LYS A 189 -38.60 -37.62 23.19
N VAL A 190 -38.14 -38.78 22.74
CA VAL A 190 -38.93 -39.89 22.21
C VAL A 190 -38.83 -41.06 23.21
#